data_cd135debd2779ce69da29a98ad47725e
#
_entry.id   cd135debd2779ce69da29a98ad47725e
#
_cell.length_a   1.000
_cell.length_b   1.000
_cell.length_c   1.000
_cell.angle_alpha   90.00
_cell.angle_beta   90.00
_cell.angle_gamma   90.00
#
_symmetry.space_group_name_H-M   'P 1'
#
loop_
_entity.id
_entity.type
_entity.pdbx_description
1 polymer ?
#
loop_
_entity_poly.entity_id
_entity_poly.type
_entity_poly.pdbx_seq_one_letter_code
_entity_poly.pdbx_strand_id
1 'polypeptide(L)'
;MDKTLLQGLITAYLFMENGDLAGAKRVLTTLPPEYYDDPRRLLMLARVVCLEVQEPEDFAEAITIFRQVARSRPRDVSILVNVAALALKIGYRDEKHAVCERVADHRLALESVRQAIAVEPKLSVSYLIAARLIINLTLYESGGAELESLEAEAKVHLGQAETVGADPASVATLRVALMLVLGQLDAAREFLTDTHPQLRAVAVLRDYLAELDRPLTDRDRADMAHVWAELREFLASFPHFMARMGLSEDDEFADLRGCMLMQAVLDLLDDDYGTFPMLLPPEGRQLLHDFHKHTIIVKGIAMAAWLSLPLFYLPATLRLCAAIVGMVGMLVVAGLWDRQLRRDAVPLGYTQLLRGNLLLRLALRLSQVVPALCFVPVARTALYGFGDPNVMTLVGILMFFAPMFPLYLLRIALRWAS
;
A
#
# COMPACT_ATOMS: atom_id res chain seq x y z
N MET A 1 16.97 14.55 -11.79
CA MET A 1 15.60 15.08 -11.66
C MET A 1 15.68 16.44 -11.01
N ASP A 2 14.84 17.39 -11.44
CA ASP A 2 14.78 18.71 -10.84
C ASP A 2 14.32 18.64 -9.38
N LYS A 3 14.84 19.56 -8.54
CA LYS A 3 14.59 19.59 -7.10
C LYS A 3 13.11 19.90 -6.78
N THR A 4 12.49 20.76 -7.57
CA THR A 4 11.08 21.17 -7.38
C THR A 4 10.15 20.01 -7.67
N LEU A 5 10.37 19.30 -8.79
CA LEU A 5 9.62 18.10 -9.14
C LEU A 5 9.79 17.00 -8.07
N LEU A 6 11.04 16.74 -7.66
CA LEU A 6 11.32 15.74 -6.62
C LEU A 6 10.57 16.04 -5.33
N GLN A 7 10.59 17.30 -4.90
CA GLN A 7 9.93 17.75 -3.68
C GLN A 7 8.41 17.60 -3.78
N GLY A 8 7.81 17.95 -4.94
CA GLY A 8 6.39 17.75 -5.21
C GLY A 8 5.99 16.30 -5.18
N LEU A 9 6.76 15.41 -5.82
CA LEU A 9 6.48 13.97 -5.84
C LEU A 9 6.55 13.34 -4.44
N ILE A 10 7.57 13.69 -3.63
CA ILE A 10 7.69 13.21 -2.25
C ILE A 10 6.50 13.70 -1.40
N THR A 11 6.15 14.97 -1.53
CA THR A 11 5.04 15.57 -0.78
C THR A 11 3.71 14.89 -1.15
N ALA A 12 3.44 14.71 -2.44
CA ALA A 12 2.24 14.00 -2.91
C ALA A 12 2.20 12.55 -2.40
N TYR A 13 3.32 11.83 -2.44
CA TYR A 13 3.41 10.48 -1.91
C TYR A 13 3.08 10.42 -0.41
N LEU A 14 3.62 11.33 0.40
CA LEU A 14 3.33 11.40 1.84
C LEU A 14 1.86 11.71 2.13
N PHE A 15 1.22 12.55 1.30
CA PHE A 15 -0.22 12.78 1.41
C PHE A 15 -1.03 11.52 1.10
N MET A 16 -0.67 10.78 0.05
CA MET A 16 -1.31 9.50 -0.30
C MET A 16 -1.22 8.49 0.85
N GLU A 17 -0.03 8.32 1.45
CA GLU A 17 0.17 7.41 2.60
C GLU A 17 -0.67 7.79 3.82
N ASN A 18 -0.95 9.08 4.00
CA ASN A 18 -1.81 9.56 5.08
C ASN A 18 -3.30 9.58 4.72
N GLY A 19 -3.68 9.10 3.55
CA GLY A 19 -5.06 9.07 3.06
C GLY A 19 -5.61 10.44 2.63
N ASP A 20 -4.75 11.46 2.48
CA ASP A 20 -5.14 12.80 2.00
C ASP A 20 -4.93 12.88 0.48
N LEU A 21 -5.82 12.23 -0.26
CA LEU A 21 -5.76 12.17 -1.72
C LEU A 21 -5.97 13.55 -2.36
N ALA A 22 -6.86 14.36 -1.78
CA ALA A 22 -7.11 15.72 -2.26
C ALA A 22 -5.86 16.61 -2.11
N GLY A 23 -5.12 16.48 -1.00
CA GLY A 23 -3.83 17.13 -0.79
C GLY A 23 -2.79 16.68 -1.81
N ALA A 24 -2.68 15.38 -2.07
CA ALA A 24 -1.79 14.82 -3.07
C ALA A 24 -2.09 15.37 -4.48
N LYS A 25 -3.37 15.35 -4.89
CA LYS A 25 -3.82 15.89 -6.19
C LYS A 25 -3.50 17.37 -6.34
N ARG A 26 -3.76 18.15 -5.29
CA ARG A 26 -3.45 19.59 -5.28
C ARG A 26 -1.96 19.84 -5.48
N VAL A 27 -1.09 19.17 -4.76
CA VAL A 27 0.37 19.30 -4.91
C VAL A 27 0.79 19.01 -6.35
N LEU A 28 0.31 17.91 -6.94
CA LEU A 28 0.67 17.51 -8.30
C LEU A 28 0.15 18.50 -9.36
N THR A 29 -1.03 19.10 -9.14
CA THR A 29 -1.63 20.06 -10.08
C THR A 29 -1.08 21.47 -9.95
N THR A 30 -0.48 21.83 -8.81
CA THR A 30 0.15 23.14 -8.58
C THR A 30 1.64 23.18 -8.90
N LEU A 31 2.23 22.08 -9.36
CA LEU A 31 3.60 22.08 -9.87
C LEU A 31 3.74 23.05 -11.06
N PRO A 32 4.93 23.66 -11.27
CA PRO A 32 5.18 24.52 -12.41
C PRO A 32 4.85 23.86 -13.76
N PRO A 33 4.38 24.64 -14.75
CA PRO A 33 3.90 24.10 -16.04
C PRO A 33 4.93 23.25 -16.80
N GLU A 34 6.23 23.53 -16.61
CA GLU A 34 7.32 22.73 -17.21
C GLU A 34 7.32 21.26 -16.80
N TYR A 35 6.61 20.87 -15.70
CA TYR A 35 6.51 19.49 -15.24
C TYR A 35 5.18 18.82 -15.57
N TYR A 36 4.26 19.51 -16.26
CA TYR A 36 2.91 18.96 -16.51
C TYR A 36 2.95 17.66 -17.32
N ASP A 37 3.88 17.53 -18.24
CA ASP A 37 4.06 16.35 -19.07
C ASP A 37 5.15 15.38 -18.53
N ASP A 38 5.69 15.63 -17.33
CA ASP A 38 6.66 14.69 -16.75
C ASP A 38 5.99 13.36 -16.43
N PRO A 39 6.49 12.23 -16.96
CA PRO A 39 5.85 10.92 -16.79
C PRO A 39 5.69 10.50 -15.33
N ARG A 40 6.59 10.90 -14.43
CA ARG A 40 6.51 10.55 -13.00
C ARG A 40 5.37 11.30 -12.33
N ARG A 41 5.23 12.58 -12.64
CA ARG A 41 4.10 13.39 -12.15
C ARG A 41 2.78 12.84 -12.66
N LEU A 42 2.69 12.52 -13.95
CA LEU A 42 1.49 11.97 -14.58
C LEU A 42 1.10 10.62 -13.95
N LEU A 43 2.05 9.70 -13.79
CA LEU A 43 1.78 8.41 -13.16
C LEU A 43 1.33 8.54 -11.71
N MET A 44 1.94 9.46 -10.95
CA MET A 44 1.51 9.71 -9.57
C MET A 44 0.10 10.32 -9.52
N LEU A 45 -0.21 11.24 -10.43
CA LEU A 45 -1.56 11.82 -10.54
C LEU A 45 -2.60 10.75 -10.89
N ALA A 46 -2.32 9.90 -11.88
CA ALA A 46 -3.20 8.79 -12.24
C ALA A 46 -3.44 7.83 -11.08
N ARG A 47 -2.39 7.59 -10.26
CA ARG A 47 -2.54 6.77 -9.05
C ARG A 47 -3.45 7.42 -8.03
N VAL A 48 -3.30 8.73 -7.79
CA VAL A 48 -4.21 9.46 -6.89
C VAL A 48 -5.64 9.35 -7.40
N VAL A 49 -5.87 9.56 -8.70
CA VAL A 49 -7.19 9.37 -9.33
C VAL A 49 -7.72 7.97 -9.06
N CYS A 50 -6.95 6.91 -9.31
CA CYS A 50 -7.38 5.53 -9.05
C CYS A 50 -7.72 5.24 -7.57
N LEU A 51 -7.13 5.98 -6.63
CA LEU A 51 -7.43 5.83 -5.21
C LEU A 51 -8.63 6.67 -4.75
N GLU A 52 -8.91 7.79 -5.43
CA GLU A 52 -10.09 8.65 -5.16
C GLU A 52 -11.39 8.05 -5.70
N VAL A 53 -11.29 7.24 -6.75
CA VAL A 53 -12.43 6.72 -7.49
C VAL A 53 -13.30 5.82 -6.61
N GLN A 54 -14.57 6.17 -6.52
CA GLN A 54 -15.63 5.34 -5.96
C GLN A 54 -16.53 4.75 -7.05
N GLU A 55 -16.56 5.39 -8.22
CA GLU A 55 -17.40 5.00 -9.34
C GLU A 55 -16.57 4.68 -10.59
N PRO A 56 -16.91 3.67 -11.40
CA PRO A 56 -16.16 3.26 -12.60
C PRO A 56 -15.90 4.39 -13.61
N GLU A 57 -16.75 5.42 -13.61
CA GLU A 57 -16.68 6.54 -14.56
C GLU A 57 -15.44 7.39 -14.44
N ASP A 58 -14.86 7.41 -13.26
CA ASP A 58 -13.75 8.31 -12.92
C ASP A 58 -12.39 7.78 -13.38
N PHE A 59 -12.30 6.52 -13.86
CA PHE A 59 -11.04 5.97 -14.40
C PHE A 59 -10.59 6.56 -15.73
N ALA A 60 -11.48 7.25 -16.48
CA ALA A 60 -11.16 7.79 -17.80
C ALA A 60 -9.93 8.70 -17.80
N GLU A 61 -9.73 9.53 -16.75
CA GLU A 61 -8.54 10.36 -16.59
C GLU A 61 -7.30 9.50 -16.40
N ALA A 62 -7.35 8.50 -15.52
CA ALA A 62 -6.23 7.60 -15.26
C ALA A 62 -5.85 6.77 -16.49
N ILE A 63 -6.83 6.29 -17.27
CA ILE A 63 -6.62 5.55 -18.54
C ILE A 63 -5.96 6.47 -19.57
N THR A 64 -6.42 7.70 -19.69
CA THR A 64 -5.83 8.68 -20.61
C THR A 64 -4.37 8.92 -20.28
N ILE A 65 -4.05 9.14 -19.01
CA ILE A 65 -2.67 9.34 -18.54
C ILE A 65 -1.83 8.07 -18.78
N PHE A 66 -2.37 6.90 -18.44
CA PHE A 66 -1.69 5.62 -18.69
C PHE A 66 -1.28 5.49 -20.16
N ARG A 67 -2.26 5.65 -21.08
CA ARG A 67 -2.04 5.55 -22.53
C ARG A 67 -1.04 6.60 -23.04
N GLN A 68 -1.09 7.82 -22.52
CA GLN A 68 -0.15 8.90 -22.86
C GLN A 68 1.28 8.51 -22.46
N VAL A 69 1.50 8.09 -21.21
CA VAL A 69 2.84 7.75 -20.71
C VAL A 69 3.38 6.47 -21.40
N ALA A 70 2.55 5.43 -21.53
CA ALA A 70 2.95 4.20 -22.19
C ALA A 70 3.39 4.42 -23.65
N ARG A 71 2.64 5.21 -24.42
CA ARG A 71 2.95 5.54 -25.82
C ARG A 71 4.19 6.41 -25.98
N SER A 72 4.61 7.17 -24.96
CA SER A 72 5.84 7.95 -24.98
C SER A 72 7.12 7.09 -24.99
N ARG A 73 6.98 5.77 -24.77
CA ARG A 73 8.06 4.77 -24.72
C ARG A 73 9.21 5.20 -23.81
N PRO A 74 8.95 5.42 -22.53
CA PRO A 74 9.97 5.83 -21.59
C PRO A 74 11.08 4.77 -21.52
N ARG A 75 12.34 5.21 -21.31
CA ARG A 75 13.48 4.29 -21.12
C ARG A 75 13.81 4.04 -19.64
N ASP A 76 13.19 4.75 -18.76
CA ASP A 76 13.40 4.64 -17.32
C ASP A 76 12.63 3.43 -16.79
N VAL A 77 13.34 2.48 -16.20
CA VAL A 77 12.76 1.23 -15.67
C VAL A 77 11.68 1.52 -14.64
N SER A 78 11.87 2.52 -13.80
CA SER A 78 10.87 2.87 -12.77
C SER A 78 9.57 3.38 -13.39
N ILE A 79 9.64 4.10 -14.49
CA ILE A 79 8.45 4.55 -15.24
C ILE A 79 7.77 3.37 -15.92
N LEU A 80 8.53 2.50 -16.61
CA LEU A 80 8.00 1.32 -17.29
C LEU A 80 7.25 0.39 -16.33
N VAL A 81 7.83 0.11 -15.17
CA VAL A 81 7.21 -0.73 -14.13
C VAL A 81 5.94 -0.07 -13.57
N ASN A 82 5.97 1.24 -13.33
CA ASN A 82 4.79 1.95 -12.81
C ASN A 82 3.67 2.09 -13.84
N VAL A 83 3.97 2.21 -15.13
CA VAL A 83 2.98 2.11 -16.22
C VAL A 83 2.25 0.77 -16.14
N ALA A 84 3.00 -0.32 -16.04
CA ALA A 84 2.44 -1.66 -15.97
C ALA A 84 1.60 -1.88 -14.68
N ALA A 85 2.09 -1.40 -13.54
CA ALA A 85 1.36 -1.45 -12.28
C ALA A 85 0.07 -0.62 -12.30
N LEU A 86 0.08 0.53 -12.98
CA LEU A 86 -1.12 1.36 -13.14
C LEU A 86 -2.19 0.65 -13.97
N ALA A 87 -1.80 0.00 -15.07
CA ALA A 87 -2.72 -0.79 -15.89
C ALA A 87 -3.38 -1.92 -15.09
N LEU A 88 -2.64 -2.57 -14.20
CA LEU A 88 -3.21 -3.57 -13.30
C LEU A 88 -4.23 -2.97 -12.32
N LYS A 89 -3.99 -1.75 -11.84
CA LYS A 89 -4.90 -1.08 -10.90
C LYS A 89 -6.20 -0.62 -11.57
N ILE A 90 -6.12 -0.22 -12.84
CA ILE A 90 -7.28 0.16 -13.65
C ILE A 90 -8.06 -1.08 -14.13
N GLY A 91 -7.36 -2.10 -14.55
CA GLY A 91 -7.70 -3.22 -15.45
C GLY A 91 -9.08 -3.83 -15.38
N TYR A 92 -9.58 -4.23 -14.21
CA TYR A 92 -10.90 -4.85 -14.10
C TYR A 92 -11.95 -4.00 -13.40
N ARG A 93 -11.56 -2.84 -12.88
CA ARG A 93 -12.52 -1.90 -12.29
C ARG A 93 -13.20 -1.03 -13.35
N ASP A 94 -12.66 -1.05 -14.57
CA ASP A 94 -13.19 -0.28 -15.70
C ASP A 94 -14.25 -1.09 -16.46
N GLU A 95 -15.47 -1.06 -15.97
CA GLU A 95 -16.61 -1.76 -16.58
C GLU A 95 -17.12 -1.09 -17.86
N LYS A 96 -16.76 0.18 -18.10
CA LYS A 96 -17.29 0.97 -19.24
C LYS A 96 -16.52 0.78 -20.53
N HIS A 97 -15.24 0.43 -20.47
CA HIS A 97 -14.47 0.20 -21.68
C HIS A 97 -14.71 -1.20 -22.23
N ALA A 98 -14.82 -1.27 -23.55
CA ALA A 98 -14.98 -2.53 -24.25
C ALA A 98 -13.85 -3.51 -23.88
N VAL A 99 -14.15 -4.80 -23.78
CA VAL A 99 -13.18 -5.85 -23.48
C VAL A 99 -11.94 -5.75 -24.37
N CYS A 100 -12.11 -5.47 -25.66
CA CYS A 100 -10.99 -5.33 -26.61
C CYS A 100 -10.03 -4.16 -26.24
N GLU A 101 -10.56 -3.06 -25.67
CA GLU A 101 -9.71 -1.94 -25.21
C GLU A 101 -8.93 -2.32 -23.95
N ARG A 102 -9.57 -3.00 -23.00
CA ARG A 102 -8.90 -3.51 -21.79
C ARG A 102 -7.79 -4.48 -22.12
N VAL A 103 -8.03 -5.42 -23.05
CA VAL A 103 -7.00 -6.35 -23.55
C VAL A 103 -5.84 -5.60 -24.20
N ALA A 104 -6.14 -4.59 -25.04
CA ALA A 104 -5.11 -3.77 -25.67
C ALA A 104 -4.26 -3.00 -24.66
N ASP A 105 -4.86 -2.45 -23.60
CA ASP A 105 -4.16 -1.75 -22.52
C ASP A 105 -3.28 -2.72 -21.69
N HIS A 106 -3.77 -3.93 -21.40
CA HIS A 106 -2.95 -4.95 -20.74
C HIS A 106 -1.76 -5.41 -21.59
N ARG A 107 -1.94 -5.56 -22.92
CA ARG A 107 -0.85 -5.90 -23.84
C ARG A 107 0.19 -4.77 -23.93
N LEU A 108 -0.25 -3.51 -23.94
CA LEU A 108 0.63 -2.34 -23.90
C LEU A 108 1.42 -2.27 -22.58
N ALA A 109 0.79 -2.58 -21.47
CA ALA A 109 1.42 -2.68 -20.16
C ALA A 109 2.43 -3.81 -20.08
N LEU A 110 2.10 -4.99 -20.64
CA LEU A 110 3.01 -6.15 -20.73
C LEU A 110 4.24 -5.83 -21.57
N GLU A 111 4.08 -5.11 -22.69
CA GLU A 111 5.23 -4.64 -23.48
C GLU A 111 6.13 -3.71 -22.64
N SER A 112 5.56 -2.79 -21.86
CA SER A 112 6.31 -1.89 -21.00
C SER A 112 7.13 -2.65 -19.95
N VAL A 113 6.54 -3.63 -19.28
CA VAL A 113 7.26 -4.39 -18.24
C VAL A 113 8.30 -5.35 -18.85
N ARG A 114 8.06 -5.92 -20.06
CA ARG A 114 9.07 -6.70 -20.78
C ARG A 114 10.30 -5.83 -21.11
N GLN A 115 10.10 -4.58 -21.50
CA GLN A 115 11.20 -3.61 -21.68
C GLN A 115 11.94 -3.34 -20.38
N ALA A 116 11.21 -3.19 -19.25
CA ALA A 116 11.82 -3.03 -17.94
C ALA A 116 12.70 -4.22 -17.55
N ILE A 117 12.22 -5.45 -17.77
CA ILE A 117 12.97 -6.70 -17.55
C ILE A 117 14.23 -6.76 -18.41
N ALA A 118 14.14 -6.35 -19.68
CA ALA A 118 15.29 -6.34 -20.57
C ALA A 118 16.38 -5.36 -20.13
N VAL A 119 16.02 -4.24 -19.52
CA VAL A 119 16.96 -3.22 -18.99
C VAL A 119 17.51 -3.62 -17.62
N GLU A 120 16.67 -4.13 -16.71
CA GLU A 120 17.04 -4.48 -15.34
C GLU A 120 16.52 -5.89 -14.97
N PRO A 121 17.17 -6.95 -15.40
CA PRO A 121 16.70 -8.33 -15.22
C PRO A 121 16.77 -8.84 -13.77
N LYS A 122 17.32 -8.06 -12.84
CA LYS A 122 17.37 -8.40 -11.41
C LYS A 122 16.22 -7.81 -10.59
N LEU A 123 15.34 -7.06 -11.20
CA LEU A 123 14.22 -6.41 -10.52
C LEU A 123 13.04 -7.38 -10.40
N SER A 124 12.90 -8.04 -9.25
CA SER A 124 11.90 -9.08 -8.99
C SER A 124 10.46 -8.61 -9.23
N VAL A 125 10.13 -7.38 -8.86
CA VAL A 125 8.79 -6.81 -9.03
C VAL A 125 8.35 -6.76 -10.49
N SER A 126 9.28 -6.58 -11.44
CA SER A 126 8.94 -6.57 -12.87
C SER A 126 8.40 -7.93 -13.34
N TYR A 127 8.96 -9.02 -12.84
CA TYR A 127 8.50 -10.37 -13.16
C TYR A 127 7.13 -10.67 -12.55
N LEU A 128 6.88 -10.23 -11.31
CA LEU A 128 5.58 -10.39 -10.66
C LEU A 128 4.48 -9.63 -11.40
N ILE A 129 4.76 -8.39 -11.81
CA ILE A 129 3.82 -7.57 -12.59
C ILE A 129 3.57 -8.20 -13.97
N ALA A 130 4.63 -8.70 -14.65
CA ALA A 130 4.47 -9.39 -15.92
C ALA A 130 3.59 -10.64 -15.79
N ALA A 131 3.87 -11.49 -14.81
CA ALA A 131 3.05 -12.68 -14.53
C ALA A 131 1.59 -12.31 -14.29
N ARG A 132 1.33 -11.29 -13.47
CA ARG A 132 -0.03 -10.83 -13.18
C ARG A 132 -0.76 -10.28 -14.40
N LEU A 133 -0.10 -9.48 -15.24
CA LEU A 133 -0.66 -9.01 -16.52
C LEU A 133 -1.02 -10.17 -17.44
N ILE A 134 -0.16 -11.19 -17.49
CA ILE A 134 -0.42 -12.38 -18.29
C ILE A 134 -1.60 -13.17 -17.73
N ILE A 135 -1.71 -13.35 -16.41
CA ILE A 135 -2.86 -13.98 -15.77
C ILE A 135 -4.15 -13.21 -16.09
N ASN A 136 -4.11 -11.88 -16.07
CA ASN A 136 -5.27 -11.07 -16.49
C ASN A 136 -5.61 -11.29 -17.98
N LEU A 137 -4.62 -11.37 -18.86
CA LEU A 137 -4.86 -11.67 -20.28
C LEU A 137 -5.45 -13.05 -20.49
N THR A 138 -5.03 -14.07 -19.71
CA THR A 138 -5.61 -15.43 -19.81
C THR A 138 -7.09 -15.48 -19.46
N LEU A 139 -7.61 -14.55 -18.67
CA LEU A 139 -9.05 -14.46 -18.39
C LEU A 139 -9.88 -14.21 -19.66
N TYR A 140 -9.33 -13.45 -20.61
CA TYR A 140 -10.02 -13.08 -21.85
C TYR A 140 -9.83 -14.09 -22.98
N GLU A 141 -8.82 -14.96 -22.92
CA GLU A 141 -8.51 -15.89 -24.01
C GLU A 141 -9.43 -17.11 -24.01
N SER A 142 -9.82 -17.52 -25.21
CA SER A 142 -10.74 -18.65 -25.41
C SER A 142 -10.09 -20.03 -25.28
N GLY A 143 -8.78 -20.10 -25.50
CA GLY A 143 -8.02 -21.36 -25.56
C GLY A 143 -7.04 -21.40 -26.72
N GLY A 144 -6.48 -22.59 -26.97
CA GLY A 144 -5.56 -22.85 -28.07
C GLY A 144 -4.14 -22.33 -27.83
N ALA A 145 -3.37 -22.17 -28.92
CA ALA A 145 -1.94 -21.86 -28.85
C ALA A 145 -1.60 -20.54 -28.13
N GLU A 146 -2.51 -19.56 -28.15
CA GLU A 146 -2.29 -18.28 -27.46
C GLU A 146 -2.38 -18.46 -25.94
N LEU A 147 -3.36 -19.19 -25.46
CA LEU A 147 -3.49 -19.51 -24.03
C LEU A 147 -2.29 -20.32 -23.52
N GLU A 148 -1.86 -21.35 -24.28
CA GLU A 148 -0.67 -22.16 -23.95
C GLU A 148 0.60 -21.31 -23.90
N SER A 149 0.73 -20.35 -24.81
CA SER A 149 1.85 -19.41 -24.84
C SER A 149 1.85 -18.49 -23.62
N LEU A 150 0.69 -17.94 -23.24
CA LEU A 150 0.55 -17.10 -22.05
C LEU A 150 0.84 -17.89 -20.76
N GLU A 151 0.32 -19.11 -20.67
CA GLU A 151 0.61 -20.01 -19.54
C GLU A 151 2.11 -20.27 -19.40
N ALA A 152 2.78 -20.64 -20.50
CA ALA A 152 4.22 -20.90 -20.49
C ALA A 152 5.01 -19.64 -20.08
N GLU A 153 4.66 -18.48 -20.63
CA GLU A 153 5.30 -17.22 -20.28
C GLU A 153 5.10 -16.83 -18.82
N ALA A 154 3.87 -16.98 -18.27
CA ALA A 154 3.59 -16.73 -16.87
C ALA A 154 4.45 -17.62 -15.95
N LYS A 155 4.55 -18.91 -16.25
CA LYS A 155 5.39 -19.86 -15.50
C LYS A 155 6.87 -19.46 -15.53
N VAL A 156 7.38 -19.00 -16.68
CA VAL A 156 8.75 -18.50 -16.81
C VAL A 156 8.96 -17.26 -15.94
N HIS A 157 8.07 -16.29 -15.99
CA HIS A 157 8.20 -15.09 -15.17
C HIS A 157 8.12 -15.38 -13.67
N LEU A 158 7.24 -16.29 -13.23
CA LEU A 158 7.17 -16.70 -11.82
C LEU A 158 8.44 -17.43 -11.37
N GLY A 159 9.01 -18.29 -12.19
CA GLY A 159 10.29 -18.94 -11.91
C GLY A 159 11.47 -17.95 -11.87
N GLN A 160 11.49 -16.96 -12.75
CA GLN A 160 12.49 -15.90 -12.72
C GLN A 160 12.32 -14.99 -11.48
N ALA A 161 11.09 -14.62 -11.13
CA ALA A 161 10.80 -13.84 -9.92
C ALA A 161 11.40 -14.52 -8.67
N GLU A 162 11.17 -15.82 -8.53
CA GLU A 162 11.73 -16.63 -7.44
C GLU A 162 13.28 -16.64 -7.46
N THR A 163 13.87 -16.81 -8.64
CA THR A 163 15.33 -16.85 -8.82
C THR A 163 16.00 -15.53 -8.42
N VAL A 164 15.35 -14.38 -8.69
CA VAL A 164 15.87 -13.05 -8.36
C VAL A 164 15.45 -12.57 -6.95
N GLY A 165 14.84 -13.46 -6.13
CA GLY A 165 14.54 -13.19 -4.74
C GLY A 165 13.24 -12.40 -4.51
N ALA A 166 12.22 -12.60 -5.33
CA ALA A 166 10.88 -12.13 -5.01
C ALA A 166 10.35 -12.75 -3.72
N ASP A 167 9.40 -12.07 -3.08
CA ASP A 167 8.73 -12.62 -1.90
C ASP A 167 8.04 -13.95 -2.25
N PRO A 168 8.36 -15.05 -1.53
CA PRO A 168 7.77 -16.37 -1.81
C PRO A 168 6.24 -16.39 -1.72
N ALA A 169 5.65 -15.55 -0.85
CA ALA A 169 4.20 -15.45 -0.70
C ALA A 169 3.57 -14.90 -1.98
N SER A 170 4.11 -13.83 -2.52
CA SER A 170 3.64 -13.21 -3.77
C SER A 170 3.76 -14.17 -4.95
N VAL A 171 4.86 -14.92 -5.05
CA VAL A 171 5.03 -15.94 -6.11
C VAL A 171 4.01 -17.06 -5.98
N ALA A 172 3.81 -17.59 -4.76
CA ALA A 172 2.84 -18.65 -4.50
C ALA A 172 1.40 -18.20 -4.82
N THR A 173 1.04 -16.98 -4.41
CA THR A 173 -0.27 -16.37 -4.68
C THR A 173 -0.54 -16.31 -6.19
N LEU A 174 0.41 -15.81 -6.98
CA LEU A 174 0.24 -15.72 -8.43
C LEU A 174 0.26 -17.09 -9.13
N ARG A 175 0.99 -18.10 -8.60
CA ARG A 175 0.91 -19.48 -9.11
C ARG A 175 -0.50 -20.05 -8.93
N VAL A 176 -1.10 -19.84 -7.76
CA VAL A 176 -2.47 -20.32 -7.51
C VAL A 176 -3.47 -19.56 -8.39
N ALA A 177 -3.33 -18.23 -8.51
CA ALA A 177 -4.18 -17.45 -9.41
C ALA A 177 -4.11 -17.96 -10.86
N LEU A 178 -2.90 -18.29 -11.36
CA LEU A 178 -2.72 -18.87 -12.68
C LEU A 178 -3.42 -20.22 -12.82
N MET A 179 -3.26 -21.12 -11.84
CA MET A 179 -3.93 -22.44 -11.83
C MET A 179 -5.45 -22.27 -11.85
N LEU A 180 -6.00 -21.38 -11.03
CA LEU A 180 -7.44 -21.09 -11.00
C LEU A 180 -7.95 -20.57 -12.34
N VAL A 181 -7.26 -19.60 -12.94
CA VAL A 181 -7.69 -19.03 -14.24
C VAL A 181 -7.63 -20.07 -15.37
N LEU A 182 -6.71 -21.03 -15.28
CA LEU A 182 -6.59 -22.15 -16.24
C LEU A 182 -7.58 -23.31 -15.97
N GLY A 183 -8.38 -23.25 -14.90
CA GLY A 183 -9.30 -24.34 -14.53
C GLY A 183 -8.63 -25.53 -13.86
N GLN A 184 -7.39 -25.39 -13.42
CA GLN A 184 -6.59 -26.47 -12.79
C GLN A 184 -6.86 -26.54 -11.27
N LEU A 185 -8.13 -26.74 -10.88
CA LEU A 185 -8.55 -26.70 -9.47
C LEU A 185 -7.84 -27.73 -8.59
N ASP A 186 -7.67 -28.96 -9.07
CA ASP A 186 -7.01 -30.02 -8.32
C ASP A 186 -5.53 -29.72 -8.10
N ALA A 187 -4.85 -29.20 -9.13
CA ALA A 187 -3.45 -28.76 -9.01
C ALA A 187 -3.32 -27.59 -8.01
N ALA A 188 -4.28 -26.65 -7.98
CA ALA A 188 -4.30 -25.57 -7.00
C ALA A 188 -4.48 -26.11 -5.57
N ARG A 189 -5.35 -27.09 -5.35
CA ARG A 189 -5.56 -27.76 -4.06
C ARG A 189 -4.30 -28.49 -3.58
N GLU A 190 -3.69 -29.29 -4.45
CA GLU A 190 -2.44 -29.98 -4.16
C GLU A 190 -1.32 -28.99 -3.79
N PHE A 191 -1.13 -27.94 -4.59
CA PHE A 191 -0.14 -26.91 -4.31
C PHE A 191 -0.36 -26.23 -2.95
N LEU A 192 -1.61 -25.97 -2.57
CA LEU A 192 -1.97 -25.35 -1.28
C LEU A 192 -1.77 -26.27 -0.09
N THR A 193 -1.86 -27.62 -0.27
CA THR A 193 -1.56 -28.57 0.80
C THR A 193 -0.07 -28.69 1.07
N ASP A 194 0.75 -28.60 0.04
CA ASP A 194 2.21 -28.73 0.13
C ASP A 194 2.91 -27.43 0.52
N THR A 195 2.25 -26.28 0.31
CA THR A 195 2.82 -24.97 0.60
C THR A 195 2.62 -24.59 2.08
N HIS A 196 3.64 -23.96 2.67
CA HIS A 196 3.67 -23.61 4.08
C HIS A 196 2.39 -22.91 4.58
N PRO A 197 1.73 -23.45 5.64
CA PRO A 197 0.47 -22.93 6.19
C PRO A 197 0.57 -21.52 6.79
N GLN A 198 1.78 -20.95 6.86
CA GLN A 198 2.03 -19.63 7.45
C GLN A 198 1.72 -18.45 6.50
N LEU A 199 1.48 -18.72 5.22
CA LEU A 199 1.11 -17.69 4.27
C LEU A 199 -0.40 -17.39 4.39
N ARG A 200 -0.74 -16.23 4.93
CA ARG A 200 -2.15 -15.83 5.19
C ARG A 200 -3.03 -15.93 3.93
N ALA A 201 -2.52 -15.53 2.78
CA ALA A 201 -3.22 -15.64 1.50
C ALA A 201 -3.52 -17.10 1.15
N VAL A 202 -2.59 -18.03 1.41
CA VAL A 202 -2.75 -19.47 1.19
C VAL A 202 -3.84 -20.05 2.10
N ALA A 203 -3.91 -19.62 3.37
CA ALA A 203 -4.94 -20.06 4.30
C ALA A 203 -6.35 -19.63 3.85
N VAL A 204 -6.52 -18.37 3.47
CA VAL A 204 -7.78 -17.84 2.93
C VAL A 204 -8.24 -18.61 1.69
N LEU A 205 -7.33 -18.91 0.78
CA LEU A 205 -7.62 -19.69 -0.43
C LEU A 205 -8.02 -21.12 -0.15
N ARG A 206 -7.35 -21.77 0.81
CA ARG A 206 -7.70 -23.12 1.22
C ARG A 206 -9.13 -23.16 1.76
N ASP A 207 -9.49 -22.21 2.61
CA ASP A 207 -10.83 -22.09 3.17
C ASP A 207 -11.85 -21.82 2.05
N TYR A 208 -11.49 -20.98 1.07
CA TYR A 208 -12.33 -20.66 -0.08
C TYR A 208 -12.59 -21.88 -0.98
N LEU A 209 -11.54 -22.65 -1.30
CA LEU A 209 -11.67 -23.88 -2.09
C LEU A 209 -12.45 -24.98 -1.35
N ALA A 210 -12.33 -25.05 -0.02
CA ALA A 210 -13.13 -25.94 0.80
C ALA A 210 -14.63 -25.54 0.79
N GLU A 211 -14.95 -24.26 0.77
CA GLU A 211 -16.32 -23.77 0.62
C GLU A 211 -16.93 -24.13 -0.75
N LEU A 212 -16.14 -24.19 -1.83
CA LEU A 212 -16.61 -24.62 -3.15
C LEU A 212 -17.03 -26.08 -3.20
N ASP A 213 -16.44 -26.93 -2.35
CA ASP A 213 -16.76 -28.36 -2.26
C ASP A 213 -18.01 -28.62 -1.40
N ARG A 214 -18.45 -27.62 -0.65
CA ARG A 214 -19.68 -27.72 0.17
C ARG A 214 -20.91 -27.75 -0.74
N PRO A 215 -21.94 -28.57 -0.39
CA PRO A 215 -23.23 -28.47 -1.07
C PRO A 215 -23.83 -27.08 -0.85
N LEU A 216 -24.04 -26.36 -1.94
CA LEU A 216 -24.67 -25.05 -1.92
C LEU A 216 -26.21 -25.20 -1.78
N THR A 217 -26.84 -24.22 -1.16
CA THR A 217 -28.27 -24.18 -0.91
C THR A 217 -28.91 -22.89 -1.43
N ASP A 218 -30.25 -22.85 -1.57
CA ASP A 218 -30.96 -21.62 -1.92
C ASP A 218 -30.75 -20.49 -0.92
N ARG A 219 -30.41 -20.82 0.32
CA ARG A 219 -30.05 -19.81 1.33
C ARG A 219 -28.72 -19.14 0.97
N ASP A 220 -27.72 -19.91 0.56
CA ASP A 220 -26.42 -19.36 0.11
C ASP A 220 -26.63 -18.43 -1.08
N ARG A 221 -27.52 -18.80 -2.01
CA ARG A 221 -27.89 -17.95 -3.14
C ARG A 221 -28.57 -16.65 -2.68
N ALA A 222 -29.46 -16.69 -1.70
CA ALA A 222 -30.14 -15.53 -1.15
C ALA A 222 -29.19 -14.61 -0.38
N ASP A 223 -28.30 -15.17 0.42
CA ASP A 223 -27.32 -14.42 1.23
C ASP A 223 -26.27 -13.73 0.33
N MET A 224 -25.95 -14.31 -0.83
CA MET A 224 -25.02 -13.73 -1.81
C MET A 224 -25.68 -12.94 -2.92
N ALA A 225 -27.01 -12.80 -2.93
CA ALA A 225 -27.75 -12.22 -4.07
C ALA A 225 -27.30 -10.80 -4.45
N HIS A 226 -26.88 -9.99 -3.47
CA HIS A 226 -26.41 -8.63 -3.70
C HIS A 226 -25.04 -8.61 -4.39
N VAL A 227 -24.08 -9.37 -3.85
CA VAL A 227 -22.71 -9.48 -4.41
C VAL A 227 -22.75 -10.20 -5.76
N TRP A 228 -23.68 -11.14 -5.92
CA TRP A 228 -23.83 -11.92 -7.13
C TRP A 228 -24.36 -11.12 -8.34
N ALA A 229 -25.25 -10.17 -8.14
CA ALA A 229 -25.75 -9.36 -9.25
C ALA A 229 -24.61 -8.62 -9.96
N GLU A 230 -23.70 -8.00 -9.19
CA GLU A 230 -22.53 -7.29 -9.70
C GLU A 230 -21.51 -8.25 -10.33
N LEU A 231 -21.17 -9.35 -9.63
CA LEU A 231 -20.21 -10.34 -10.14
C LEU A 231 -20.72 -11.10 -11.37
N ARG A 232 -22.01 -11.32 -11.51
CA ARG A 232 -22.60 -11.98 -12.68
C ARG A 232 -22.46 -11.14 -13.95
N GLU A 233 -22.67 -9.84 -13.85
CA GLU A 233 -22.45 -8.92 -14.97
C GLU A 233 -20.98 -8.89 -15.37
N PHE A 234 -20.09 -8.87 -14.37
CA PHE A 234 -18.65 -8.95 -14.58
C PHE A 234 -18.22 -10.29 -15.20
N LEU A 235 -18.74 -11.43 -14.72
CA LEU A 235 -18.48 -12.76 -15.29
C LEU A 235 -18.92 -12.89 -16.75
N ALA A 236 -19.96 -12.19 -17.16
CA ALA A 236 -20.39 -12.17 -18.56
C ALA A 236 -19.30 -11.63 -19.51
N SER A 237 -18.35 -10.88 -18.97
CA SER A 237 -17.15 -10.42 -19.71
C SER A 237 -16.10 -11.53 -19.91
N PHE A 238 -16.22 -12.68 -19.22
CA PHE A 238 -15.26 -13.78 -19.25
C PHE A 238 -15.91 -15.14 -19.55
N PRO A 239 -16.62 -15.30 -20.69
CA PRO A 239 -17.38 -16.52 -20.99
C PRO A 239 -16.51 -17.78 -21.02
N HIS A 240 -15.25 -17.63 -21.42
CA HIS A 240 -14.30 -18.75 -21.52
C HIS A 240 -13.76 -19.20 -20.15
N PHE A 241 -13.78 -18.32 -19.16
CA PHE A 241 -13.41 -18.66 -17.78
C PHE A 241 -14.36 -19.72 -17.19
N MET A 242 -15.66 -19.48 -17.31
CA MET A 242 -16.69 -20.43 -16.83
C MET A 242 -16.55 -21.81 -17.49
N ALA A 243 -16.33 -21.84 -18.80
CA ALA A 243 -16.14 -23.11 -19.54
C ALA A 243 -14.87 -23.86 -19.06
N ARG A 244 -13.77 -23.16 -18.80
CA ARG A 244 -12.55 -23.78 -18.27
C ARG A 244 -12.70 -24.35 -16.87
N MET A 245 -13.55 -23.75 -16.04
CA MET A 245 -13.84 -24.25 -14.70
C MET A 245 -14.64 -25.55 -14.68
N GLY A 246 -15.07 -26.05 -15.84
CA GLY A 246 -15.89 -27.25 -15.91
C GLY A 246 -17.27 -27.08 -15.27
N LEU A 247 -17.71 -25.84 -15.07
CA LEU A 247 -19.03 -25.55 -14.53
C LEU A 247 -20.05 -25.79 -15.64
N SER A 248 -20.81 -26.89 -15.50
CA SER A 248 -21.84 -27.30 -16.45
C SER A 248 -23.07 -26.41 -16.34
N GLU A 249 -23.73 -26.13 -17.45
CA GLU A 249 -25.03 -25.47 -17.46
C GLU A 249 -26.11 -26.29 -16.70
N ASP A 250 -25.86 -27.58 -16.50
CA ASP A 250 -26.74 -28.49 -15.75
C ASP A 250 -26.53 -28.35 -14.21
N ASP A 251 -25.46 -27.67 -13.76
CA ASP A 251 -25.27 -27.40 -12.31
C ASP A 251 -26.11 -26.18 -11.91
N GLU A 252 -27.12 -26.42 -11.10
CA GLU A 252 -28.04 -25.37 -10.60
C GLU A 252 -27.29 -24.20 -9.91
N PHE A 253 -26.10 -24.44 -9.41
CA PHE A 253 -25.25 -23.47 -8.71
C PHE A 253 -23.98 -23.09 -9.47
N ALA A 254 -23.88 -23.40 -10.78
CA ALA A 254 -22.70 -23.12 -11.59
C ALA A 254 -22.34 -21.63 -11.58
N ASP A 255 -23.31 -20.76 -11.73
CA ASP A 255 -23.12 -19.29 -11.69
C ASP A 255 -22.56 -18.84 -10.33
N LEU A 256 -23.08 -19.38 -9.22
CA LEU A 256 -22.63 -19.02 -7.88
C LEU A 256 -21.19 -19.48 -7.63
N ARG A 257 -20.86 -20.70 -8.02
CA ARG A 257 -19.49 -21.23 -7.95
C ARG A 257 -18.52 -20.42 -8.82
N GLY A 258 -18.96 -20.03 -10.01
CA GLY A 258 -18.18 -19.16 -10.90
C GLY A 258 -17.90 -17.78 -10.28
N CYS A 259 -18.91 -17.18 -9.65
CA CYS A 259 -18.74 -15.92 -8.91
C CYS A 259 -17.75 -16.07 -7.75
N MET A 260 -17.87 -17.15 -6.96
CA MET A 260 -16.95 -17.41 -5.86
C MET A 260 -15.50 -17.58 -6.35
N LEU A 261 -15.30 -18.35 -7.42
CA LEU A 261 -13.97 -18.56 -8.01
C LEU A 261 -13.39 -17.25 -8.58
N MET A 262 -14.22 -16.46 -9.27
CA MET A 262 -13.77 -15.17 -9.80
C MET A 262 -13.39 -14.21 -8.68
N GLN A 263 -14.19 -14.14 -7.61
CA GLN A 263 -13.84 -13.32 -6.44
C GLN A 263 -12.50 -13.75 -5.84
N ALA A 264 -12.27 -15.06 -5.69
CA ALA A 264 -10.99 -15.57 -5.20
C ALA A 264 -9.82 -15.15 -6.12
N VAL A 265 -9.99 -15.23 -7.43
CA VAL A 265 -8.98 -14.77 -8.39
C VAL A 265 -8.72 -13.28 -8.25
N LEU A 266 -9.77 -12.46 -8.14
CA LEU A 266 -9.65 -11.01 -7.99
C LEU A 266 -8.94 -10.64 -6.68
N ASP A 267 -9.30 -11.29 -5.56
CA ASP A 267 -8.66 -11.06 -4.26
C ASP A 267 -7.16 -11.40 -4.30
N LEU A 268 -6.79 -12.46 -5.03
CA LEU A 268 -5.38 -12.82 -5.26
C LEU A 268 -4.65 -11.82 -6.14
N LEU A 269 -5.36 -11.19 -7.05
CA LEU A 269 -4.81 -10.23 -7.99
C LEU A 269 -4.84 -8.78 -7.47
N ASP A 270 -5.51 -8.47 -6.37
CA ASP A 270 -5.59 -7.09 -5.81
C ASP A 270 -4.41 -6.71 -4.92
N ASP A 271 -3.26 -7.35 -5.08
CA ASP A 271 -2.06 -7.01 -4.32
C ASP A 271 -1.41 -5.72 -4.85
N ASP A 272 -0.96 -4.85 -3.94
CA ASP A 272 -0.28 -3.60 -4.29
C ASP A 272 1.24 -3.78 -4.15
N TYR A 273 1.93 -3.92 -5.28
CA TYR A 273 3.39 -4.14 -5.31
C TYR A 273 4.22 -2.95 -4.83
N GLY A 274 3.61 -1.89 -4.29
CA GLY A 274 4.33 -0.76 -3.70
C GLY A 274 5.30 -0.07 -4.68
N THR A 275 5.01 -0.09 -5.98
CA THR A 275 5.94 0.35 -7.02
C THR A 275 6.15 1.86 -7.09
N PHE A 276 5.25 2.65 -6.49
CA PHE A 276 5.30 4.11 -6.55
C PHE A 276 6.56 4.76 -5.96
N PRO A 277 7.14 4.27 -4.84
CA PRO A 277 8.43 4.78 -4.38
C PRO A 277 9.53 4.68 -5.42
N MET A 278 9.42 3.74 -6.38
CA MET A 278 10.38 3.59 -7.48
C MET A 278 10.39 4.76 -8.46
N LEU A 279 9.32 5.56 -8.53
CA LEU A 279 9.29 6.81 -9.32
C LEU A 279 10.27 7.86 -8.78
N LEU A 280 10.65 7.74 -7.51
CA LEU A 280 11.62 8.61 -6.88
C LEU A 280 13.05 8.15 -7.24
N PRO A 281 13.98 9.08 -7.49
CA PRO A 281 15.39 8.74 -7.62
C PRO A 281 15.94 8.19 -6.30
N PRO A 282 17.13 7.57 -6.29
CA PRO A 282 17.72 7.00 -5.08
C PRO A 282 17.76 7.97 -3.90
N GLU A 283 18.08 9.24 -4.14
CA GLU A 283 18.08 10.30 -3.11
C GLU A 283 16.69 10.54 -2.53
N GLY A 284 15.66 10.53 -3.38
CA GLY A 284 14.26 10.70 -2.95
C GLY A 284 13.76 9.50 -2.14
N ARG A 285 14.13 8.29 -2.52
CA ARG A 285 13.83 7.06 -1.77
C ARG A 285 14.51 7.05 -0.40
N GLN A 286 15.76 7.49 -0.35
CA GLN A 286 16.50 7.62 0.91
C GLN A 286 15.81 8.62 1.85
N LEU A 287 15.36 9.77 1.33
CA LEU A 287 14.60 10.76 2.10
C LEU A 287 13.32 10.20 2.68
N LEU A 288 12.56 9.47 1.87
CA LEU A 288 11.31 8.85 2.30
C LEU A 288 11.60 7.84 3.42
N HIS A 289 12.63 7.01 3.24
CA HIS A 289 13.09 6.07 4.26
C HIS A 289 13.47 6.78 5.57
N ASP A 290 14.26 7.85 5.49
CA ASP A 290 14.68 8.62 6.65
C ASP A 290 13.48 9.30 7.33
N PHE A 291 12.51 9.79 6.55
CA PHE A 291 11.26 10.34 7.09
C PHE A 291 10.46 9.27 7.88
N HIS A 292 10.29 8.07 7.32
CA HIS A 292 9.62 6.97 8.03
C HIS A 292 10.35 6.58 9.31
N LYS A 293 11.68 6.46 9.25
CA LYS A 293 12.51 6.19 10.40
C LYS A 293 12.32 7.24 11.50
N HIS A 294 12.31 8.53 11.13
CA HIS A 294 12.09 9.61 12.09
C HIS A 294 10.66 9.57 12.66
N THR A 295 9.66 9.24 11.85
CA THR A 295 8.27 9.08 12.32
C THR A 295 8.15 7.94 13.33
N ILE A 296 8.82 6.80 13.08
CA ILE A 296 8.85 5.66 14.01
C ILE A 296 9.53 6.07 15.33
N ILE A 297 10.64 6.81 15.28
CA ILE A 297 11.33 7.30 16.46
C ILE A 297 10.43 8.25 17.28
N VAL A 298 9.72 9.18 16.62
CA VAL A 298 8.77 10.07 17.30
C VAL A 298 7.65 9.29 17.99
N LYS A 299 7.08 8.31 17.28
CA LYS A 299 6.06 7.43 17.87
C LYS A 299 6.62 6.64 19.05
N GLY A 300 7.85 6.11 18.93
CA GLY A 300 8.54 5.38 20.01
C GLY A 300 8.77 6.28 21.24
N ILE A 301 9.22 7.51 21.05
CA ILE A 301 9.42 8.48 22.13
C ILE A 301 8.08 8.81 22.82
N ALA A 302 7.01 9.03 22.04
CA ALA A 302 5.68 9.30 22.56
C ALA A 302 5.16 8.10 23.39
N MET A 303 5.33 6.88 22.90
CA MET A 303 4.94 5.66 23.64
C MET A 303 5.78 5.46 24.90
N ALA A 304 7.10 5.75 24.86
CA ALA A 304 7.96 5.65 26.03
C ALA A 304 7.56 6.60 27.15
N ALA A 305 6.91 7.73 26.84
CA ALA A 305 6.38 8.63 27.86
C ALA A 305 5.31 7.96 28.74
N TRP A 306 4.57 6.96 28.22
CA TRP A 306 3.61 6.20 29.02
C TRP A 306 4.25 5.34 30.11
N LEU A 307 5.56 5.02 30.00
CA LEU A 307 6.31 4.35 31.05
C LEU A 307 6.36 5.19 32.35
N SER A 308 6.05 6.48 32.27
CA SER A 308 5.92 7.31 33.48
C SER A 308 4.72 6.95 34.35
N LEU A 309 3.65 6.36 33.77
CA LEU A 309 2.43 6.03 34.51
C LEU A 309 2.63 4.97 35.61
N PRO A 310 3.29 3.81 35.37
CA PRO A 310 3.53 2.83 36.43
C PRO A 310 4.45 3.34 37.53
N LEU A 311 5.22 4.41 37.30
CA LEU A 311 6.12 4.96 38.32
C LEU A 311 5.38 5.52 39.54
N PHE A 312 4.08 5.89 39.39
CA PHE A 312 3.26 6.34 40.52
C PHE A 312 3.10 5.27 41.61
N TYR A 313 3.25 4.01 41.29
CA TYR A 313 3.15 2.89 42.23
C TYR A 313 4.43 2.62 43.02
N LEU A 314 5.55 3.30 42.68
CA LEU A 314 6.83 3.11 43.34
C LEU A 314 6.88 3.88 44.68
N PRO A 315 7.68 3.45 45.66
CA PRO A 315 8.03 4.22 46.85
C PRO A 315 8.57 5.61 46.50
N ALA A 316 8.32 6.62 47.32
CA ALA A 316 8.63 8.02 47.01
C ALA A 316 10.07 8.28 46.54
N THR A 317 11.04 7.68 47.20
CA THR A 317 12.48 7.83 46.85
C THR A 317 12.78 7.23 45.48
N LEU A 318 12.32 6.01 45.22
CA LEU A 318 12.50 5.35 43.91
C LEU A 318 11.75 6.06 42.83
N ARG A 319 10.56 6.59 43.11
CA ARG A 319 9.74 7.38 42.20
C ARG A 319 10.44 8.65 41.74
N LEU A 320 11.07 9.37 42.69
CA LEU A 320 11.80 10.59 42.35
C LEU A 320 13.04 10.27 41.49
N CYS A 321 13.83 9.27 41.86
CA CYS A 321 14.97 8.86 41.05
C CYS A 321 14.56 8.41 39.65
N ALA A 322 13.54 7.57 39.55
CA ALA A 322 13.03 7.08 38.26
C ALA A 322 12.46 8.22 37.39
N ALA A 323 11.77 9.20 37.98
CA ALA A 323 11.27 10.37 37.27
C ALA A 323 12.40 11.24 36.72
N ILE A 324 13.46 11.49 37.50
CA ILE A 324 14.62 12.27 37.07
C ILE A 324 15.35 11.53 35.93
N VAL A 325 15.63 10.25 36.12
CA VAL A 325 16.31 9.43 35.09
C VAL A 325 15.49 9.36 33.82
N GLY A 326 14.18 9.15 33.92
CA GLY A 326 13.26 9.13 32.78
C GLY A 326 13.23 10.48 32.04
N MET A 327 13.12 11.60 32.77
CA MET A 327 13.12 12.92 32.17
C MET A 327 14.43 13.23 31.45
N VAL A 328 15.58 13.00 32.10
CA VAL A 328 16.91 13.23 31.53
C VAL A 328 17.11 12.31 30.31
N GLY A 329 16.76 11.02 30.43
CA GLY A 329 16.85 10.06 29.34
C GLY A 329 16.05 10.50 28.11
N MET A 330 14.79 10.95 28.31
CA MET A 330 13.96 11.45 27.21
C MET A 330 14.51 12.70 26.55
N LEU A 331 15.07 13.64 27.34
CA LEU A 331 15.71 14.84 26.78
C LEU A 331 16.98 14.50 26.00
N VAL A 332 17.78 13.54 26.47
CA VAL A 332 18.98 13.06 25.77
C VAL A 332 18.58 12.41 24.42
N VAL A 333 17.61 11.50 24.44
CA VAL A 333 17.11 10.84 23.22
C VAL A 333 16.55 11.86 22.25
N ALA A 334 15.74 12.82 22.73
CA ALA A 334 15.19 13.90 21.90
C ALA A 334 16.29 14.80 21.30
N GLY A 335 17.35 15.11 22.08
CA GLY A 335 18.50 15.90 21.61
C GLY A 335 19.34 15.16 20.55
N LEU A 336 19.60 13.86 20.76
CA LEU A 336 20.29 13.03 19.78
C LEU A 336 19.48 12.92 18.48
N TRP A 337 18.18 12.73 18.60
CA TRP A 337 17.28 12.69 17.45
C TRP A 337 17.24 14.03 16.70
N ASP A 338 17.13 15.18 17.38
CA ASP A 338 17.18 16.52 16.73
C ASP A 338 18.52 16.72 15.98
N ARG A 339 19.61 16.25 16.56
CA ARG A 339 20.92 16.31 15.91
C ARG A 339 20.99 15.45 14.66
N GLN A 340 20.43 14.23 14.71
CA GLN A 340 20.36 13.33 13.56
C GLN A 340 19.42 13.88 12.48
N LEU A 341 18.21 14.34 12.86
CA LEU A 341 17.27 14.98 11.97
C LEU A 341 17.92 16.15 11.19
N ARG A 342 18.70 16.98 11.85
CA ARG A 342 19.41 18.11 11.19
C ARG A 342 20.49 17.62 10.22
N ARG A 343 21.14 16.50 10.49
CA ARG A 343 22.15 15.91 9.59
C ARG A 343 21.49 15.34 8.34
N ASP A 344 20.41 14.59 8.51
CA ASP A 344 19.72 13.89 7.43
C ASP A 344 18.86 14.87 6.57
N ALA A 345 18.39 15.97 7.17
CA ALA A 345 17.53 16.96 6.53
C ALA A 345 18.25 17.97 5.61
N VAL A 346 19.57 18.10 5.73
CA VAL A 346 20.35 19.14 5.03
C VAL A 346 20.36 19.03 3.51
N PRO A 347 20.35 17.84 2.85
CA PRO A 347 20.46 17.76 1.39
C PRO A 347 19.20 18.13 0.60
N LEU A 348 17.98 18.09 1.16
CA LEU A 348 16.77 17.87 0.35
C LEU A 348 15.55 18.76 0.63
N GLY A 349 15.73 19.93 1.19
CA GLY A 349 14.61 20.86 1.31
C GLY A 349 13.63 20.60 2.46
N TYR A 350 13.82 19.51 3.26
CA TYR A 350 13.09 19.30 4.51
C TYR A 350 13.27 20.49 5.47
N THR A 351 14.44 21.13 5.44
CA THR A 351 14.68 22.41 6.13
C THR A 351 13.86 23.57 5.58
N GLN A 352 13.49 23.57 4.29
CA GLN A 352 12.60 24.58 3.71
C GLN A 352 11.14 24.33 4.09
N LEU A 353 10.69 23.08 4.08
CA LEU A 353 9.38 22.67 4.60
C LEU A 353 9.23 23.05 6.08
N LEU A 354 10.27 22.79 6.88
CA LEU A 354 10.33 23.19 8.29
C LEU A 354 10.44 24.71 8.46
N ARG A 355 11.11 25.44 7.57
CA ARG A 355 11.23 26.91 7.64
C ARG A 355 9.95 27.61 7.22
N GLY A 356 9.21 27.07 6.27
CA GLY A 356 7.94 27.62 5.79
C GLY A 356 6.76 27.38 6.74
N ASN A 357 6.78 26.31 7.53
CA ASN A 357 5.63 25.91 8.32
C ASN A 357 5.89 26.01 9.83
N LEU A 358 5.32 27.06 10.46
CA LEU A 358 5.43 27.29 11.90
C LEU A 358 4.81 26.13 12.72
N LEU A 359 3.67 25.59 12.28
CA LEU A 359 2.97 24.51 12.96
C LEU A 359 3.78 23.22 12.96
N LEU A 360 4.43 22.88 11.83
CA LEU A 360 5.29 21.70 11.73
C LEU A 360 6.51 21.84 12.67
N ARG A 361 7.12 23.04 12.73
CA ARG A 361 8.21 23.32 13.70
C ARG A 361 7.74 23.18 15.13
N LEU A 362 6.56 23.72 15.45
CA LEU A 362 5.98 23.62 16.79
C LEU A 362 5.67 22.16 17.16
N ALA A 363 5.05 21.41 16.25
CA ALA A 363 4.73 20.00 16.46
C ALA A 363 5.99 19.16 16.74
N LEU A 364 7.07 19.39 15.97
CA LEU A 364 8.36 18.71 16.18
C LEU A 364 9.00 19.11 17.52
N ARG A 365 8.94 20.38 17.91
CA ARG A 365 9.45 20.83 19.22
C ARG A 365 8.65 20.24 20.37
N LEU A 366 7.34 20.25 20.26
CA LEU A 366 6.46 19.64 21.27
C LEU A 366 6.69 18.14 21.38
N SER A 367 6.92 17.43 20.27
CA SER A 367 7.23 15.99 20.30
C SER A 367 8.54 15.66 21.00
N GLN A 368 9.46 16.64 21.13
CA GLN A 368 10.71 16.49 21.86
C GLN A 368 10.56 16.75 23.37
N VAL A 369 9.73 17.73 23.74
CA VAL A 369 9.64 18.24 25.11
C VAL A 369 8.49 17.59 25.90
N VAL A 370 7.33 17.40 25.29
CA VAL A 370 6.13 16.86 25.98
C VAL A 370 6.37 15.50 26.63
N PRO A 371 7.07 14.53 25.99
CA PRO A 371 7.37 13.26 26.62
C PRO A 371 8.20 13.38 27.91
N ALA A 372 9.17 14.31 27.95
CA ALA A 372 9.96 14.56 29.15
C ALA A 372 9.10 15.22 30.24
N LEU A 373 8.18 16.13 29.88
CA LEU A 373 7.28 16.79 30.82
C LEU A 373 6.31 15.81 31.49
N CYS A 374 6.01 14.65 30.89
CA CYS A 374 5.18 13.61 31.51
C CYS A 374 5.81 13.04 32.81
N PHE A 375 7.11 13.21 33.02
CA PHE A 375 7.78 12.78 34.28
C PHE A 375 7.68 13.81 35.41
N VAL A 376 7.32 15.06 35.13
CA VAL A 376 7.20 16.13 36.12
C VAL A 376 6.14 15.83 37.18
N PRO A 377 4.90 15.40 36.84
CA PRO A 377 3.89 15.03 37.84
C PRO A 377 4.36 13.87 38.75
N VAL A 378 5.12 12.90 38.16
CA VAL A 378 5.67 11.79 38.94
C VAL A 378 6.67 12.29 39.97
N ALA A 379 7.59 13.18 39.60
CA ALA A 379 8.54 13.80 40.51
C ALA A 379 7.81 14.63 41.61
N ARG A 380 6.80 15.39 41.21
CA ARG A 380 5.98 16.19 42.15
C ARG A 380 5.31 15.33 43.24
N THR A 381 4.70 14.20 42.81
CA THR A 381 4.06 13.28 43.77
C THR A 381 5.08 12.59 44.69
N ALA A 382 6.31 12.43 44.26
CA ALA A 382 7.37 11.91 45.12
C ALA A 382 7.79 12.91 46.22
N LEU A 383 7.78 14.22 45.90
CA LEU A 383 8.20 15.28 46.84
C LEU A 383 7.08 15.73 47.77
N TYR A 384 5.85 15.84 47.28
CA TYR A 384 4.74 16.47 47.99
C TYR A 384 3.57 15.52 48.27
N GLY A 385 3.67 14.25 47.93
CA GLY A 385 2.56 13.30 48.06
C GLY A 385 1.53 13.42 46.93
N PHE A 386 0.46 12.62 47.02
CA PHE A 386 -0.54 12.50 45.96
C PHE A 386 -1.54 13.69 45.90
N GLY A 387 -1.62 14.52 46.90
CA GLY A 387 -2.55 15.65 46.88
C GLY A 387 -4.04 15.27 46.75
N ASP A 388 -4.85 16.16 46.17
CA ASP A 388 -6.27 15.94 45.93
C ASP A 388 -6.49 14.85 44.89
N PRO A 389 -7.31 13.78 45.12
CA PRO A 389 -7.60 12.71 44.18
C PRO A 389 -8.14 13.19 42.83
N ASN A 390 -8.94 14.25 42.83
CA ASN A 390 -9.53 14.80 41.60
C ASN A 390 -8.44 15.43 40.71
N VAL A 391 -7.47 16.13 41.32
CA VAL A 391 -6.35 16.72 40.63
C VAL A 391 -5.47 15.63 40.07
N MET A 392 -5.24 14.53 40.80
CA MET A 392 -4.44 13.41 40.35
C MET A 392 -5.11 12.64 39.21
N THR A 393 -6.43 12.50 39.22
CA THR A 393 -7.18 11.92 38.09
C THR A 393 -7.03 12.78 36.83
N LEU A 394 -7.17 14.10 36.96
CA LEU A 394 -6.98 15.03 35.85
C LEU A 394 -5.55 14.97 35.30
N VAL A 395 -4.54 14.92 36.16
CA VAL A 395 -3.11 14.77 35.77
C VAL A 395 -2.89 13.46 35.05
N GLY A 396 -3.47 12.35 35.52
CA GLY A 396 -3.41 11.05 34.85
C GLY A 396 -3.99 11.08 33.45
N ILE A 397 -5.15 11.68 33.27
CA ILE A 397 -5.81 11.89 31.98
C ILE A 397 -4.91 12.73 31.06
N LEU A 398 -4.39 13.85 31.54
CA LEU A 398 -3.49 14.71 30.76
C LEU A 398 -2.21 13.99 30.36
N MET A 399 -1.60 13.21 31.24
CA MET A 399 -0.41 12.41 30.95
C MET A 399 -0.68 11.33 29.90
N PHE A 400 -1.89 10.76 29.91
CA PHE A 400 -2.27 9.75 28.91
C PHE A 400 -2.40 10.37 27.50
N PHE A 401 -2.99 11.55 27.40
CA PHE A 401 -3.23 12.21 26.10
C PHE A 401 -2.07 13.10 25.64
N ALA A 402 -1.25 13.63 26.56
CA ALA A 402 -0.16 14.55 26.22
C ALA A 402 0.81 14.02 25.16
N PRO A 403 1.27 12.75 25.19
CA PRO A 403 2.13 12.20 24.15
C PRO A 403 1.50 12.11 22.76
N MET A 404 0.16 12.02 22.69
CA MET A 404 -0.57 11.97 21.42
C MET A 404 -0.76 13.34 20.77
N PHE A 405 -0.73 14.41 21.58
CA PHE A 405 -0.95 15.78 21.11
C PHE A 405 0.07 16.23 20.03
N PRO A 406 1.39 16.05 20.20
CA PRO A 406 2.35 16.37 19.15
C PRO A 406 2.15 15.57 17.86
N LEU A 407 1.74 14.30 17.96
CA LEU A 407 1.44 13.47 16.79
C LEU A 407 0.20 13.98 16.04
N TYR A 408 -0.81 14.40 16.78
CA TYR A 408 -2.00 15.02 16.21
C TYR A 408 -1.70 16.36 15.54
N LEU A 409 -0.88 17.21 16.19
CA LEU A 409 -0.40 18.46 15.61
C LEU A 409 0.44 18.22 14.36
N LEU A 410 1.28 17.20 14.35
CA LEU A 410 2.06 16.80 13.18
C LEU A 410 1.13 16.45 12.01
N ARG A 411 0.09 15.68 12.26
CA ARG A 411 -0.93 15.33 11.27
C ARG A 411 -1.68 16.56 10.74
N ILE A 412 -2.07 17.48 11.63
CA ILE A 412 -2.69 18.75 11.23
C ILE A 412 -1.71 19.61 10.44
N ALA A 413 -0.48 19.75 10.91
CA ALA A 413 0.54 20.58 10.25
C ALA A 413 0.86 20.06 8.83
N LEU A 414 0.87 18.74 8.63
CA LEU A 414 1.00 18.14 7.30
C LEU A 414 -0.20 18.44 6.40
N ARG A 415 -1.43 18.48 6.97
CA ARG A 415 -2.64 18.88 6.22
C ARG A 415 -2.70 20.37 5.89
N TRP A 416 -2.10 21.22 6.72
CA TRP A 416 -2.11 22.69 6.52
C TRP A 416 -0.91 23.20 5.73
N ALA A 417 0.11 22.35 5.52
CA ALA A 417 1.28 22.66 4.69
C ALA A 417 1.00 22.50 3.19
N SER A 418 -0.18 21.98 2.88
CA SER A 418 -0.77 21.89 1.54
C SER A 418 -1.65 23.09 1.26
#